data_990b5c08c0dffa78a322b9208e2cac95
#
_entry.id   990b5c08c0dffa78a322b9208e2cac95
#
_cell.length_a   1.000
_cell.length_b   1.000
_cell.length_c   1.000
_cell.angle_alpha   90.00
_cell.angle_beta   90.00
_cell.angle_gamma   90.00
#
_symmetry.space_group_name_H-M   'P 1'
#
loop_
_entity.id
_entity.type
_entity.pdbx_description
1 polymer ?
#
loop_
_entity_poly.entity_id
_entity_poly.type
_entity_poly.pdbx_seq_one_letter_code
_entity_poly.pdbx_strand_id
1 'polypeptide(L)'
;IDYHCHLIPQMVADDYKFKSLTEIWLGGDHYKWRAMRTNGVDERFCTGKDTTDWEKFEKWAETVPYTFRNPLYHWTHLELKTAFGINKILNPQTAREIYDECNEKLSQPEYSARGMMRRYHVEVVCTTDDPIDSLEYHIKTRESGFEIKMLPTWRPDKAMAVEVPADFRSYVEKLAEVSGVTISNFDDMIAALRKRHNFFAEQGCRLSDHGIEEFYAEDYTDAEIKAIFNKV
;
A
#
# COMPACT_ATOMS: atom_id res chain seq x y z
N ILE A 1 -17.39 -1.37 -0.30
CA ILE A 1 -16.38 -2.44 -0.18
C ILE A 1 -15.21 -2.10 -1.07
N ASP A 2 -14.02 -2.04 -0.48
CA ASP A 2 -12.75 -1.91 -1.18
C ASP A 2 -11.99 -3.25 -1.06
N TYR A 3 -12.01 -4.04 -2.13
CA TYR A 3 -11.42 -5.39 -2.13
C TYR A 3 -9.92 -5.40 -2.48
N HIS A 4 -9.33 -4.25 -2.80
CA HIS A 4 -7.90 -4.09 -3.05
C HIS A 4 -7.46 -2.69 -2.69
N CYS A 5 -6.66 -2.56 -1.64
CA CYS A 5 -6.07 -1.28 -1.24
C CYS A 5 -4.65 -1.46 -0.68
N HIS A 6 -3.92 -0.35 -0.63
CA HIS A 6 -2.60 -0.25 -0.02
C HIS A 6 -2.62 0.58 1.27
N LEU A 7 -3.75 0.56 2.00
CA LEU A 7 -3.79 1.15 3.33
C LEU A 7 -2.75 0.49 4.24
N ILE A 8 -2.04 1.29 4.99
CA ILE A 8 -1.08 0.81 5.99
C ILE A 8 -1.88 0.36 7.22
N PRO A 9 -1.94 -0.96 7.55
CA PRO A 9 -2.79 -1.47 8.62
C PRO A 9 -2.54 -0.80 9.97
N GLN A 10 -1.28 -0.44 10.26
CA GLN A 10 -0.91 0.28 11.47
C GLN A 10 -1.60 1.64 11.58
N MET A 11 -1.69 2.39 10.48
CA MET A 11 -2.36 3.70 10.49
C MET A 11 -3.84 3.59 10.85
N VAL A 12 -4.51 2.52 10.38
CA VAL A 12 -5.91 2.26 10.74
C VAL A 12 -6.02 1.81 12.20
N ALA A 13 -5.12 0.92 12.66
CA ALA A 13 -5.13 0.43 14.03
C ALA A 13 -4.90 1.55 15.06
N ASP A 14 -4.06 2.52 14.74
CA ASP A 14 -3.70 3.63 15.59
C ASP A 14 -4.58 4.88 15.39
N ASP A 15 -5.54 4.83 14.46
CA ASP A 15 -6.37 5.95 14.03
C ASP A 15 -5.51 7.18 13.70
N TYR A 16 -4.55 6.98 12.79
CA TYR A 16 -3.49 7.93 12.47
C TYR A 16 -4.05 9.29 12.01
N LYS A 17 -3.45 10.34 12.51
CA LYS A 17 -3.73 11.73 12.12
C LYS A 17 -2.64 12.20 11.15
N PHE A 18 -3.05 12.48 9.93
CA PHE A 18 -2.14 12.97 8.89
C PHE A 18 -1.64 14.37 9.21
N LYS A 19 -0.36 14.60 9.02
CA LYS A 19 0.31 15.87 9.34
C LYS A 19 0.05 16.95 8.29
N SER A 20 -0.09 16.53 7.03
CA SER A 20 -0.28 17.43 5.91
C SER A 20 -0.90 16.73 4.70
N LEU A 21 -1.42 17.53 3.76
CA LEU A 21 -1.88 17.04 2.47
C LEU A 21 -0.72 16.40 1.67
N THR A 22 0.50 16.88 1.84
CA THR A 22 1.70 16.30 1.24
C THR A 22 1.92 14.88 1.70
N GLU A 23 1.79 14.62 3.00
CA GLU A 23 1.96 13.27 3.54
C GLU A 23 0.98 12.28 2.91
N ILE A 24 -0.30 12.66 2.78
CA ILE A 24 -1.32 11.80 2.17
C ILE A 24 -1.04 11.59 0.68
N TRP A 25 -0.72 12.66 -0.05
CA TRP A 25 -0.66 12.61 -1.50
C TRP A 25 0.69 12.21 -2.06
N LEU A 26 1.77 12.56 -1.37
CA LEU A 26 3.14 12.36 -1.86
C LEU A 26 3.99 11.45 -0.95
N GLY A 27 3.41 10.93 0.15
CA GLY A 27 4.14 10.06 1.06
C GLY A 27 4.46 8.67 0.49
N GLY A 28 3.67 8.18 -0.48
CA GLY A 28 3.82 6.84 -1.05
C GLY A 28 3.34 6.71 -2.50
N ASP A 29 2.81 7.77 -3.11
CA ASP A 29 2.22 7.69 -4.46
C ASP A 29 3.28 7.81 -5.56
N HIS A 30 3.79 6.66 -6.00
CA HIS A 30 4.78 6.59 -7.07
C HIS A 30 4.25 7.05 -8.43
N TYR A 31 2.93 7.10 -8.66
CA TYR A 31 2.35 7.66 -9.89
C TYR A 31 2.47 9.18 -9.92
N LYS A 32 2.20 9.84 -8.79
CA LYS A 32 2.41 11.29 -8.67
C LYS A 32 3.90 11.64 -8.82
N TRP A 33 4.81 10.90 -8.16
CA TRP A 33 6.25 11.10 -8.32
C TRP A 33 6.71 10.91 -9.78
N ARG A 34 6.16 9.91 -10.49
CA ARG A 34 6.46 9.70 -11.91
C ARG A 34 6.04 10.89 -12.75
N ALA A 35 4.83 11.44 -12.53
CA ALA A 35 4.36 12.63 -13.22
C ALA A 35 5.24 13.85 -12.93
N MET A 36 5.65 14.05 -11.69
CA MET A 36 6.57 15.12 -11.28
C MET A 36 7.91 15.00 -12.00
N ARG A 37 8.53 13.83 -12.00
CA ARG A 37 9.78 13.54 -12.72
C ARG A 37 9.64 13.79 -14.22
N THR A 38 8.55 13.35 -14.83
CA THR A 38 8.26 13.59 -16.25
C THR A 38 8.12 15.08 -16.57
N ASN A 39 7.64 15.87 -15.61
CA ASN A 39 7.54 17.33 -15.72
C ASN A 39 8.85 18.06 -15.36
N GLY A 40 9.96 17.34 -15.16
CA GLY A 40 11.29 17.90 -14.88
C GLY A 40 11.49 18.36 -13.42
N VAL A 41 10.65 17.90 -12.50
CA VAL A 41 10.82 18.18 -11.07
C VAL A 41 11.98 17.37 -10.52
N ASP A 42 12.87 18.03 -9.78
CA ASP A 42 14.01 17.41 -9.12
C ASP A 42 13.57 16.37 -8.08
N GLU A 43 14.32 15.25 -7.98
CA GLU A 43 14.00 14.13 -7.11
C GLU A 43 13.86 14.49 -5.63
N ARG A 44 14.57 15.53 -5.17
CA ARG A 44 14.46 16.03 -3.80
C ARG A 44 13.03 16.44 -3.43
N PHE A 45 12.23 16.90 -4.39
CA PHE A 45 10.82 17.27 -4.19
C PHE A 45 9.87 16.09 -4.38
N CYS A 46 10.33 14.97 -4.93
CA CYS A 46 9.54 13.74 -5.05
C CYS A 46 9.69 12.89 -3.78
N THR A 47 10.88 12.34 -3.55
CA THR A 47 11.17 11.40 -2.45
C THR A 47 12.24 11.90 -1.47
N GLY A 48 12.87 13.03 -1.74
CA GLY A 48 13.93 13.60 -0.88
C GLY A 48 13.43 13.92 0.54
N LYS A 49 14.39 13.97 1.48
CA LYS A 49 14.11 14.23 2.91
C LYS A 49 14.54 15.63 3.36
N ASP A 50 15.17 16.38 2.48
CA ASP A 50 15.77 17.71 2.72
C ASP A 50 14.87 18.86 2.28
N THR A 51 13.62 18.58 1.94
CA THR A 51 12.58 19.54 1.54
C THR A 51 11.39 19.48 2.46
N THR A 52 10.71 20.62 2.60
CA THR A 52 9.48 20.73 3.39
C THR A 52 8.28 20.13 2.65
N ASP A 53 7.24 19.81 3.40
CA ASP A 53 5.95 19.35 2.83
C ASP A 53 5.35 20.36 1.87
N TRP A 54 5.48 21.66 2.20
CA TRP A 54 5.00 22.74 1.32
C TRP A 54 5.75 22.77 -0.01
N GLU A 55 7.07 22.72 0.01
CA GLU A 55 7.89 22.73 -1.23
C GLU A 55 7.54 21.56 -2.15
N LYS A 56 7.30 20.37 -1.58
CA LYS A 56 6.84 19.20 -2.36
C LYS A 56 5.46 19.41 -2.96
N PHE A 57 4.52 19.91 -2.15
CA PHE A 57 3.17 20.17 -2.60
C PHE A 57 3.11 21.25 -3.69
N GLU A 58 3.90 22.30 -3.54
CA GLU A 58 4.02 23.36 -4.56
C GLU A 58 4.47 22.79 -5.90
N LYS A 59 5.47 21.88 -5.91
CA LYS A 59 5.92 21.19 -7.12
C LYS A 59 4.87 20.24 -7.70
N TRP A 60 4.07 19.62 -6.87
CA TRP A 60 2.91 18.88 -7.34
C TRP A 60 1.87 19.82 -8.00
N ALA A 61 1.55 20.93 -7.37
CA ALA A 61 0.62 21.93 -7.90
C ALA A 61 1.09 22.53 -9.23
N GLU A 62 2.42 22.72 -9.42
CA GLU A 62 3.02 23.11 -10.70
C GLU A 62 2.85 21.99 -11.74
N THR A 63 2.88 20.73 -11.34
CA THR A 63 2.78 19.56 -12.24
C THR A 63 1.35 19.27 -12.70
N VAL A 64 0.37 19.47 -11.83
CA VAL A 64 -1.05 19.09 -12.07
C VAL A 64 -1.61 19.62 -13.41
N PRO A 65 -1.42 20.88 -13.81
CA PRO A 65 -1.94 21.37 -15.10
C PRO A 65 -1.42 20.58 -16.31
N TYR A 66 -0.23 20.02 -16.22
CA TYR A 66 0.38 19.23 -17.30
C TYR A 66 -0.08 17.77 -17.32
N THR A 67 -0.81 17.33 -16.28
CA THR A 67 -1.43 16.00 -16.23
C THR A 67 -2.82 15.95 -16.86
N PHE A 68 -3.23 17.00 -17.56
CA PHE A 68 -4.51 17.05 -18.28
C PHE A 68 -4.64 15.85 -19.25
N ARG A 69 -5.77 15.14 -19.20
CA ARG A 69 -6.05 13.83 -19.84
C ARG A 69 -5.35 12.61 -19.19
N ASN A 70 -4.56 12.81 -18.13
CA ASN A 70 -4.09 11.71 -17.30
C ASN A 70 -5.08 11.54 -16.14
N PRO A 71 -5.36 10.31 -15.67
CA PRO A 71 -6.19 10.08 -14.48
C PRO A 71 -5.79 10.91 -13.25
N LEU A 72 -4.51 11.20 -13.05
CA LEU A 72 -4.03 12.01 -11.94
C LEU A 72 -4.66 13.41 -11.87
N TYR A 73 -4.92 14.06 -13.02
CA TYR A 73 -5.62 15.34 -13.04
C TYR A 73 -7.03 15.21 -12.49
N HIS A 74 -7.74 14.19 -12.96
CA HIS A 74 -9.11 13.93 -12.53
C HIS A 74 -9.17 13.53 -11.06
N TRP A 75 -8.33 12.60 -10.64
CA TRP A 75 -8.31 12.11 -9.25
C TRP A 75 -7.95 13.22 -8.26
N THR A 76 -6.95 14.04 -8.55
CA THR A 76 -6.57 15.18 -7.70
C THR A 76 -7.78 16.07 -7.41
N HIS A 77 -8.54 16.45 -8.43
CA HIS A 77 -9.69 17.33 -8.26
C HIS A 77 -10.91 16.59 -7.66
N LEU A 78 -11.07 15.31 -7.94
CA LEU A 78 -12.10 14.49 -7.31
C LEU A 78 -11.86 14.33 -5.82
N GLU A 79 -10.61 14.08 -5.41
CA GLU A 79 -10.21 13.98 -4.01
C GLU A 79 -10.41 15.32 -3.28
N LEU A 80 -10.00 16.45 -3.87
CA LEU A 80 -10.28 17.77 -3.31
C LEU A 80 -11.78 17.99 -3.09
N LYS A 81 -12.59 17.65 -4.06
CA LYS A 81 -14.04 17.82 -4.01
C LYS A 81 -14.70 16.88 -2.99
N THR A 82 -14.39 15.59 -3.02
CA THR A 82 -15.12 14.59 -2.22
C THR A 82 -14.63 14.52 -0.79
N ALA A 83 -13.29 14.57 -0.57
CA ALA A 83 -12.73 14.54 0.76
C ALA A 83 -12.82 15.91 1.46
N PHE A 84 -12.45 16.98 0.76
CA PHE A 84 -12.28 18.30 1.38
C PHE A 84 -13.37 19.31 1.01
N GLY A 85 -14.29 19.01 0.11
CA GLY A 85 -15.34 19.93 -0.33
C GLY A 85 -14.81 21.11 -1.17
N ILE A 86 -13.61 21.00 -1.73
CA ILE A 86 -12.94 22.07 -2.48
C ILE A 86 -13.20 21.87 -3.97
N ASN A 87 -13.84 22.86 -4.61
CA ASN A 87 -14.16 22.83 -6.05
C ASN A 87 -13.17 23.65 -6.92
N LYS A 88 -12.11 24.19 -6.29
CA LYS A 88 -11.07 24.95 -7.00
C LYS A 88 -10.14 23.99 -7.78
N ILE A 89 -9.70 24.44 -8.95
CA ILE A 89 -8.68 23.75 -9.74
C ILE A 89 -7.31 24.00 -9.09
N LEU A 90 -6.56 22.94 -8.83
CA LEU A 90 -5.21 23.01 -8.32
C LEU A 90 -4.24 23.45 -9.42
N ASN A 91 -3.55 24.54 -9.17
CA ASN A 91 -2.49 25.10 -9.98
C ASN A 91 -1.58 25.98 -9.09
N PRO A 92 -0.46 26.54 -9.60
CA PRO A 92 0.43 27.38 -8.79
C PRO A 92 -0.25 28.57 -8.08
N GLN A 93 -1.30 29.15 -8.70
CA GLN A 93 -1.99 30.31 -8.15
C GLN A 93 -2.93 29.98 -7.00
N THR A 94 -3.48 28.77 -6.99
CA THR A 94 -4.44 28.29 -5.98
C THR A 94 -3.80 27.38 -4.93
N ALA A 95 -2.55 26.96 -5.15
CA ALA A 95 -1.86 25.96 -4.35
C ALA A 95 -1.84 26.29 -2.86
N ARG A 96 -1.47 27.51 -2.50
CA ARG A 96 -1.36 27.91 -1.08
C ARG A 96 -2.68 27.85 -0.36
N GLU A 97 -3.71 28.41 -0.96
CA GLU A 97 -5.06 28.44 -0.38
C GLU A 97 -5.60 27.01 -0.18
N ILE A 98 -5.47 26.15 -1.20
CA ILE A 98 -5.91 24.75 -1.14
C ILE A 98 -5.13 23.98 -0.05
N TYR A 99 -3.83 24.15 0.00
CA TYR A 99 -2.97 23.48 0.97
C TYR A 99 -3.35 23.84 2.41
N ASP A 100 -3.52 25.13 2.69
CA ASP A 100 -3.85 25.64 4.02
C ASP A 100 -5.25 25.15 4.44
N GLU A 101 -6.25 25.23 3.55
CA GLU A 101 -7.61 24.75 3.81
C GLU A 101 -7.66 23.24 4.06
N CYS A 102 -6.94 22.44 3.27
CA CYS A 102 -6.86 20.99 3.48
C CYS A 102 -6.20 20.66 4.81
N ASN A 103 -5.10 21.31 5.15
CA ASN A 103 -4.37 21.06 6.41
C ASN A 103 -5.17 21.47 7.64
N GLU A 104 -5.94 22.56 7.57
CA GLU A 104 -6.89 22.93 8.63
C GLU A 104 -7.92 21.81 8.86
N LYS A 105 -8.50 21.26 7.78
CA LYS A 105 -9.44 20.13 7.86
C LYS A 105 -8.76 18.86 8.39
N LEU A 106 -7.54 18.54 7.96
CA LEU A 106 -6.79 17.38 8.43
C LEU A 106 -6.46 17.41 9.94
N SER A 107 -6.48 18.59 10.55
CA SER A 107 -6.33 18.74 12.00
C SER A 107 -7.53 18.22 12.81
N GLN A 108 -8.67 18.01 12.16
CA GLN A 108 -9.92 17.60 12.78
C GLN A 108 -10.03 16.07 12.89
N PRO A 109 -10.69 15.54 13.92
CA PRO A 109 -10.80 14.08 14.12
C PRO A 109 -11.44 13.32 12.96
N GLU A 110 -12.35 13.97 12.22
CA GLU A 110 -13.08 13.39 11.09
C GLU A 110 -12.18 13.10 9.87
N TYR A 111 -10.95 13.60 9.90
CA TYR A 111 -9.94 13.40 8.86
C TYR A 111 -8.79 12.48 9.31
N SER A 112 -8.94 11.80 10.44
CA SER A 112 -8.04 10.68 10.80
C SER A 112 -8.22 9.50 9.83
N ALA A 113 -7.34 8.51 9.89
CA ALA A 113 -7.44 7.31 9.06
C ALA A 113 -8.82 6.65 9.15
N ARG A 114 -9.34 6.43 10.37
CA ARG A 114 -10.67 5.88 10.59
C ARG A 114 -11.78 6.86 10.24
N GLY A 115 -11.59 8.15 10.52
CA GLY A 115 -12.53 9.21 10.18
C GLY A 115 -12.77 9.28 8.66
N MET A 116 -11.72 9.23 7.86
CA MET A 116 -11.81 9.19 6.39
C MET A 116 -12.55 7.94 5.89
N MET A 117 -12.31 6.77 6.47
CA MET A 117 -13.04 5.55 6.11
C MET A 117 -14.54 5.69 6.37
N ARG A 118 -14.93 6.29 7.50
CA ARG A 118 -16.35 6.57 7.82
C ARG A 118 -16.95 7.57 6.83
N ARG A 119 -16.22 8.62 6.49
CA ARG A 119 -16.65 9.66 5.56
C ARG A 119 -17.00 9.10 4.18
N TYR A 120 -16.25 8.10 3.73
CA TYR A 120 -16.50 7.41 2.46
C TYR A 120 -17.47 6.22 2.57
N HIS A 121 -18.13 6.06 3.74
CA HIS A 121 -19.07 4.97 3.98
C HIS A 121 -18.47 3.59 3.68
N VAL A 122 -17.19 3.41 4.02
CA VAL A 122 -16.53 2.12 3.86
C VAL A 122 -17.11 1.13 4.85
N GLU A 123 -17.39 -0.09 4.40
CA GLU A 123 -17.82 -1.19 5.26
C GLU A 123 -16.72 -2.24 5.42
N VAL A 124 -15.99 -2.48 4.35
CA VAL A 124 -14.90 -3.48 4.32
C VAL A 124 -13.76 -2.95 3.46
N VAL A 125 -12.54 -3.08 3.95
CA VAL A 125 -11.30 -2.92 3.16
C VAL A 125 -10.49 -4.20 3.23
N CYS A 126 -9.86 -4.56 2.11
CA CYS A 126 -8.93 -5.68 2.03
C CYS A 126 -7.54 -5.12 1.68
N THR A 127 -6.63 -5.23 2.62
CA THR A 127 -5.25 -4.76 2.49
C THR A 127 -4.42 -5.74 1.65
N THR A 128 -3.17 -5.42 1.40
CA THR A 128 -2.25 -6.26 0.62
C THR A 128 -1.16 -6.77 1.54
N ASP A 129 -1.18 -8.08 1.85
CA ASP A 129 -0.37 -8.63 2.93
C ASP A 129 0.44 -9.86 2.47
N ASP A 130 1.70 -9.90 2.93
CA ASP A 130 2.62 -10.98 2.63
C ASP A 130 2.41 -12.19 3.57
N PRO A 131 2.58 -13.45 3.12
CA PRO A 131 2.53 -14.63 3.98
C PRO A 131 3.29 -14.56 5.31
N ILE A 132 4.37 -13.79 5.38
CA ILE A 132 5.17 -13.63 6.59
C ILE A 132 4.64 -12.58 7.56
N ASP A 133 3.62 -11.79 7.19
CA ASP A 133 3.09 -10.72 8.03
C ASP A 133 2.36 -11.26 9.26
N SER A 134 2.57 -10.62 10.41
CA SER A 134 1.97 -11.02 11.68
C SER A 134 0.47 -10.78 11.76
N LEU A 135 -0.05 -9.88 10.94
CA LEU A 135 -1.43 -9.37 10.94
C LEU A 135 -1.84 -8.73 12.27
N GLU A 136 -0.90 -8.33 13.10
CA GLU A 136 -1.15 -7.78 14.43
C GLU A 136 -2.05 -6.54 14.41
N TYR A 137 -1.92 -5.69 13.39
CA TYR A 137 -2.75 -4.50 13.25
C TYR A 137 -4.17 -4.80 12.78
N HIS A 138 -4.39 -5.88 12.02
CA HIS A 138 -5.72 -6.39 11.70
C HIS A 138 -6.42 -6.88 12.96
N ILE A 139 -5.69 -7.67 13.77
CA ILE A 139 -6.17 -8.18 15.05
C ILE A 139 -6.50 -7.02 15.99
N LYS A 140 -5.57 -6.08 16.18
CA LYS A 140 -5.74 -4.88 17.01
C LYS A 140 -6.95 -4.05 16.58
N THR A 141 -7.13 -3.83 15.27
CA THR A 141 -8.27 -3.08 14.73
C THR A 141 -9.58 -3.78 15.05
N ARG A 142 -9.66 -5.09 14.83
CA ARG A 142 -10.85 -5.89 15.15
C ARG A 142 -11.17 -5.87 16.66
N GLU A 143 -10.18 -6.05 17.50
CA GLU A 143 -10.33 -6.05 18.97
C GLU A 143 -10.68 -4.68 19.54
N SER A 144 -10.35 -3.59 18.83
CA SER A 144 -10.75 -2.23 19.22
C SER A 144 -12.24 -1.97 19.07
N GLY A 145 -13.00 -2.88 18.46
CA GLY A 145 -14.42 -2.70 18.17
C GLY A 145 -14.69 -1.71 17.03
N PHE A 146 -13.70 -1.40 16.21
CA PHE A 146 -13.90 -0.54 15.04
C PHE A 146 -14.91 -1.19 14.09
N GLU A 147 -15.94 -0.44 13.70
CA GLU A 147 -17.08 -0.95 12.95
C GLU A 147 -16.77 -1.36 11.51
N ILE A 148 -15.73 -0.78 10.91
CA ILE A 148 -15.30 -1.09 9.54
C ILE A 148 -14.35 -2.29 9.58
N LYS A 149 -14.61 -3.29 8.76
CA LYS A 149 -13.77 -4.49 8.70
C LYS A 149 -12.53 -4.23 7.88
N MET A 150 -11.36 -4.38 8.50
CA MET A 150 -10.07 -4.43 7.80
C MET A 150 -9.59 -5.88 7.76
N LEU A 151 -9.59 -6.46 6.57
CA LEU A 151 -9.27 -7.87 6.32
C LEU A 151 -7.98 -7.99 5.51
N PRO A 152 -7.14 -9.00 5.78
CA PRO A 152 -5.96 -9.23 4.98
C PRO A 152 -6.32 -9.87 3.63
N THR A 153 -5.49 -9.62 2.62
CA THR A 153 -5.50 -10.34 1.35
C THR A 153 -4.19 -11.11 1.20
N TRP A 154 -4.28 -12.37 0.76
CA TRP A 154 -3.14 -13.23 0.57
C TRP A 154 -2.36 -12.85 -0.69
N ARG A 155 -1.12 -12.32 -0.53
CA ARG A 155 -0.24 -11.94 -1.63
C ARG A 155 1.13 -12.63 -1.52
N PRO A 156 1.29 -13.84 -2.05
CA PRO A 156 2.49 -14.66 -1.88
C PRO A 156 3.59 -14.37 -2.91
N ASP A 157 3.66 -13.20 -3.50
CA ASP A 157 4.56 -12.88 -4.62
C ASP A 157 6.03 -13.13 -4.30
N LYS A 158 6.47 -12.80 -3.07
CA LYS A 158 7.86 -13.05 -2.66
C LYS A 158 8.23 -14.53 -2.57
N ALA A 159 7.24 -15.42 -2.41
CA ALA A 159 7.47 -16.86 -2.47
C ALA A 159 7.81 -17.37 -3.88
N MET A 160 7.65 -16.52 -4.90
CA MET A 160 7.99 -16.81 -6.31
C MET A 160 9.18 -15.97 -6.80
N ALA A 161 9.68 -15.02 -6.03
CA ALA A 161 10.73 -14.08 -6.41
C ALA A 161 12.12 -14.73 -6.27
N VAL A 162 12.47 -15.59 -7.20
CA VAL A 162 13.71 -16.39 -7.21
C VAL A 162 14.88 -15.73 -7.95
N GLU A 163 14.66 -14.57 -8.56
CA GLU A 163 15.63 -13.85 -9.41
C GLU A 163 16.90 -13.44 -8.65
N VAL A 164 16.73 -13.14 -7.35
CA VAL A 164 17.84 -12.82 -6.44
C VAL A 164 17.93 -13.88 -5.34
N PRO A 165 18.75 -14.92 -5.50
CA PRO A 165 18.80 -16.05 -4.56
C PRO A 165 19.06 -15.67 -3.10
N ALA A 166 19.81 -14.60 -2.83
CA ALA A 166 20.07 -14.15 -1.46
C ALA A 166 18.80 -13.62 -0.78
N ASP A 167 18.00 -12.86 -1.51
CA ASP A 167 16.73 -12.29 -1.00
C ASP A 167 15.70 -13.42 -0.81
N PHE A 168 15.64 -14.35 -1.74
CA PHE A 168 14.75 -15.51 -1.65
C PHE A 168 15.09 -16.38 -0.43
N ARG A 169 16.38 -16.67 -0.18
CA ARG A 169 16.80 -17.42 1.02
C ARG A 169 16.38 -16.70 2.30
N SER A 170 16.63 -15.41 2.38
CA SER A 170 16.20 -14.60 3.53
C SER A 170 14.69 -14.64 3.75
N TYR A 171 13.92 -14.65 2.67
CA TYR A 171 12.47 -14.80 2.72
C TYR A 171 12.06 -16.19 3.23
N VAL A 172 12.68 -17.26 2.73
CA VAL A 172 12.41 -18.65 3.15
C VAL A 172 12.74 -18.85 4.64
N GLU A 173 13.86 -18.29 5.12
CA GLU A 173 14.21 -18.29 6.54
C GLU A 173 13.13 -17.61 7.39
N LYS A 174 12.66 -16.44 6.95
CA LYS A 174 11.58 -15.73 7.63
C LYS A 174 10.26 -16.50 7.61
N LEU A 175 9.93 -17.10 6.48
CA LEU A 175 8.74 -17.96 6.36
C LEU A 175 8.82 -19.16 7.30
N ALA A 176 9.99 -19.78 7.43
CA ALA A 176 10.22 -20.88 8.38
C ALA A 176 9.98 -20.40 9.83
N GLU A 177 10.55 -19.26 10.20
CA GLU A 177 10.36 -18.65 11.53
C GLU A 177 8.87 -18.43 11.86
N VAL A 178 8.14 -17.69 11.01
CA VAL A 178 6.74 -17.31 11.29
C VAL A 178 5.76 -18.46 11.17
N SER A 179 6.08 -19.48 10.36
CA SER A 179 5.26 -20.69 10.24
C SER A 179 5.58 -21.75 11.30
N GLY A 180 6.78 -21.71 11.90
CA GLY A 180 7.30 -22.77 12.76
C GLY A 180 7.47 -24.09 12.02
N VAL A 181 7.78 -24.05 10.72
CA VAL A 181 8.09 -25.20 9.87
C VAL A 181 9.54 -25.11 9.46
N THR A 182 10.33 -26.15 9.72
CA THR A 182 11.70 -26.22 9.18
C THR A 182 11.62 -26.45 7.67
N ILE A 183 12.15 -25.53 6.88
CA ILE A 183 12.13 -25.61 5.42
C ILE A 183 13.49 -26.11 4.93
N SER A 184 13.54 -27.36 4.48
CA SER A 184 14.74 -28.00 3.95
C SER A 184 14.62 -28.35 2.47
N ASN A 185 13.42 -28.27 1.92
CA ASN A 185 13.10 -28.61 0.53
C ASN A 185 11.82 -27.89 0.10
N PHE A 186 11.45 -28.01 -1.18
CA PHE A 186 10.28 -27.37 -1.76
C PHE A 186 8.96 -27.80 -1.08
N ASP A 187 8.83 -29.08 -0.74
CA ASP A 187 7.58 -29.58 -0.11
C ASP A 187 7.38 -28.98 1.28
N ASP A 188 8.46 -28.75 2.05
CA ASP A 188 8.42 -28.06 3.34
C ASP A 188 7.99 -26.60 3.16
N MET A 189 8.48 -25.93 2.11
CA MET A 189 8.05 -24.55 1.81
C MET A 189 6.55 -24.48 1.51
N ILE A 190 6.02 -25.41 0.74
CA ILE A 190 4.58 -25.50 0.47
C ILE A 190 3.79 -25.77 1.76
N ALA A 191 4.31 -26.61 2.65
CA ALA A 191 3.68 -26.87 3.96
C ALA A 191 3.66 -25.60 4.82
N ALA A 192 4.75 -24.82 4.84
CA ALA A 192 4.85 -23.55 5.53
C ALA A 192 3.84 -22.53 4.99
N LEU A 193 3.76 -22.36 3.66
CA LEU A 193 2.79 -21.50 3.01
C LEU A 193 1.34 -21.89 3.33
N ARG A 194 1.00 -23.20 3.30
CA ARG A 194 -0.33 -23.69 3.70
C ARG A 194 -0.67 -23.34 5.14
N LYS A 195 0.29 -23.47 6.04
CA LYS A 195 0.08 -23.09 7.45
C LYS A 195 -0.20 -21.59 7.60
N ARG A 196 0.56 -20.78 6.88
CA ARG A 196 0.33 -19.31 6.86
C ARG A 196 -1.00 -18.95 6.20
N HIS A 197 -1.35 -19.59 5.09
CA HIS A 197 -2.64 -19.40 4.43
C HIS A 197 -3.83 -19.72 5.38
N ASN A 198 -3.74 -20.79 6.14
CA ASN A 198 -4.76 -21.13 7.13
C ASN A 198 -4.86 -20.05 8.21
N PHE A 199 -3.72 -19.55 8.72
CA PHE A 199 -3.71 -18.43 9.66
C PHE A 199 -4.38 -17.19 9.07
N PHE A 200 -4.11 -16.83 7.82
CA PHE A 200 -4.78 -15.72 7.14
C PHE A 200 -6.28 -15.95 7.03
N ALA A 201 -6.71 -17.17 6.67
CA ALA A 201 -8.13 -17.54 6.60
C ALA A 201 -8.83 -17.40 7.95
N GLU A 202 -8.16 -17.77 9.06
CA GLU A 202 -8.65 -17.59 10.44
C GLU A 202 -8.78 -16.11 10.80
N GLN A 203 -7.90 -15.24 10.28
CA GLN A 203 -7.99 -13.79 10.45
C GLN A 203 -9.02 -13.11 9.54
N GLY A 204 -9.73 -13.87 8.70
CA GLY A 204 -10.81 -13.37 7.85
C GLY A 204 -10.44 -13.14 6.40
N CYS A 205 -9.23 -13.50 5.98
CA CYS A 205 -8.81 -13.46 4.57
C CYS A 205 -9.74 -14.31 3.69
N ARG A 206 -10.18 -13.76 2.56
CA ARG A 206 -11.04 -14.44 1.58
C ARG A 206 -10.62 -14.17 0.14
N LEU A 207 -9.57 -13.40 -0.03
CA LEU A 207 -9.08 -12.93 -1.33
C LEU A 207 -7.59 -13.24 -1.44
N SER A 208 -7.13 -13.40 -2.67
CA SER A 208 -5.71 -13.33 -3.03
C SER A 208 -5.53 -12.39 -4.20
N ASP A 209 -4.39 -11.75 -4.25
CA ASP A 209 -3.97 -10.93 -5.38
C ASP A 209 -2.47 -11.08 -5.64
N HIS A 210 -2.02 -10.54 -6.76
CA HIS A 210 -0.63 -10.62 -7.20
C HIS A 210 -0.18 -9.31 -7.83
N GLY A 211 1.11 -8.98 -7.67
CA GLY A 211 1.80 -7.88 -8.33
C GLY A 211 2.89 -8.36 -9.29
N ILE A 212 2.68 -9.49 -9.94
CA ILE A 212 3.62 -10.07 -10.90
C ILE A 212 3.63 -9.27 -12.21
N GLU A 213 4.82 -9.06 -12.78
CA GLU A 213 4.99 -8.31 -14.03
C GLU A 213 4.75 -9.19 -15.25
N GLU A 214 5.07 -10.47 -15.16
CA GLU A 214 4.91 -11.45 -16.22
C GLU A 214 4.12 -12.66 -15.74
N PHE A 215 3.31 -13.23 -16.62
CA PHE A 215 2.56 -14.44 -16.34
C PHE A 215 3.41 -15.65 -16.76
N TYR A 216 4.01 -16.32 -15.77
CA TYR A 216 4.78 -17.53 -15.98
C TYR A 216 3.85 -18.71 -16.18
N ALA A 217 3.98 -19.39 -17.31
CA ALA A 217 3.19 -20.57 -17.65
C ALA A 217 4.06 -21.67 -18.29
N GLU A 218 5.29 -21.81 -17.82
CA GLU A 218 6.25 -22.80 -18.29
C GLU A 218 5.87 -24.19 -17.81
N ASP A 219 6.03 -25.17 -18.70
CA ASP A 219 5.92 -26.58 -18.31
C ASP A 219 7.04 -26.96 -17.35
N TYR A 220 6.74 -27.78 -16.37
CA TYR A 220 7.70 -28.23 -15.36
C TYR A 220 7.43 -29.67 -14.90
N THR A 221 8.45 -30.26 -14.29
CA THR A 221 8.33 -31.52 -13.56
C THR A 221 8.67 -31.31 -12.08
N ASP A 222 8.13 -32.15 -11.21
CA ASP A 222 8.44 -32.11 -9.76
C ASP A 222 9.95 -32.28 -9.50
N ALA A 223 10.65 -33.06 -10.33
CA ALA A 223 12.09 -33.23 -10.19
C ALA A 223 12.87 -31.93 -10.51
N GLU A 224 12.44 -31.19 -11.53
CA GLU A 224 13.05 -29.89 -11.89
C GLU A 224 12.83 -28.85 -10.80
N ILE A 225 11.61 -28.72 -10.28
CA ILE A 225 11.30 -27.78 -9.21
C ILE A 225 12.18 -28.06 -7.99
N LYS A 226 12.26 -29.32 -7.56
CA LYS A 226 13.08 -29.70 -6.39
C LYS A 226 14.56 -29.42 -6.62
N ALA A 227 15.07 -29.71 -7.84
CA ALA A 227 16.46 -29.42 -8.20
C ALA A 227 16.75 -27.90 -8.22
N ILE A 228 15.82 -27.09 -8.72
CA ILE A 228 15.95 -25.63 -8.74
C ILE A 228 15.92 -25.09 -7.31
N PHE A 229 14.95 -25.49 -6.50
CA PHE A 229 14.82 -25.05 -5.12
C PHE A 229 16.08 -25.33 -4.29
N ASN A 230 16.69 -26.50 -4.49
CA ASN A 230 17.93 -26.89 -3.79
C ASN A 230 19.18 -26.10 -4.22
N LYS A 231 19.13 -25.38 -5.35
CA LYS A 231 20.23 -24.50 -5.81
C LYS A 231 20.13 -23.09 -5.26
N VAL A 232 18.92 -22.66 -4.94
CA VAL A 232 18.63 -21.33 -4.44
C VAL A 232 18.74 -21.27 -2.93
#